data_6129bb6feeca212beeef43b693950293
#
_entry.id   6129bb6feeca212beeef43b693950293
#
_cell.length_a   1.000
_cell.length_b   1.000
_cell.length_c   1.000
_cell.angle_alpha   90.00
_cell.angle_beta   90.00
_cell.angle_gamma   90.00
#
_symmetry.space_group_name_H-M   'P 1'
#
loop_
_entity.id
_entity.type
_entity.pdbx_description
1 polymer ?
#
loop_
_entity_poly.entity_id
_entity_poly.type
_entity_poly.pdbx_seq_one_letter_code
_entity_poly.pdbx_strand_id
1 'polypeptide(L)'
;MATALERFVQILGYPGSVPAGARTFTLVVDGGEIEAEERDGRLVLTKALCSAEGGEEGSPDLAALAGYAAGRMLKEEAVLAWDAVREVPILWQDVAAEGNAAQFRRFFEVFAASCDWWEARVREVQDHRRVPEMMIVP
;
A
#
# COMPACT_ATOMS: atom_id res chain seq x y z
N MET A 1 -0.80 -21.93 -19.18
CA MET A 1 0.04 -21.79 -17.98
C MET A 1 -0.37 -20.53 -17.23
N ALA A 2 -0.64 -20.64 -15.93
CA ALA A 2 -1.09 -19.50 -15.14
C ALA A 2 0.06 -18.51 -14.92
N THR A 3 -0.24 -17.22 -15.02
CA THR A 3 0.71 -16.16 -14.70
C THR A 3 0.93 -16.09 -13.18
N ALA A 4 1.99 -15.39 -12.76
CA ALA A 4 2.23 -15.18 -11.34
C ALA A 4 1.06 -14.43 -10.68
N LEU A 5 0.49 -13.47 -11.38
CA LEU A 5 -0.66 -12.71 -10.89
C LEU A 5 -1.88 -13.63 -10.70
N GLU A 6 -2.18 -14.47 -11.67
CA GLU A 6 -3.29 -15.42 -11.57
C GLU A 6 -3.09 -16.39 -10.40
N ARG A 7 -1.87 -16.92 -10.24
CA ARG A 7 -1.54 -17.80 -9.12
C ARG A 7 -1.70 -17.11 -7.78
N PHE A 8 -1.25 -15.88 -7.68
CA PHE A 8 -1.32 -15.12 -6.44
C PHE A 8 -2.78 -14.88 -6.02
N VAL A 9 -3.62 -14.42 -6.94
CA VAL A 9 -5.05 -14.19 -6.68
C VAL A 9 -5.75 -15.48 -6.29
N GLN A 10 -5.43 -16.58 -6.98
CA GLN A 10 -6.02 -17.90 -6.68
C GLN A 10 -5.61 -18.39 -5.28
N ILE A 11 -4.34 -18.23 -4.93
CA ILE A 11 -3.81 -18.66 -3.62
C ILE A 11 -4.49 -17.90 -2.48
N LEU A 12 -4.74 -16.61 -2.67
CA LEU A 12 -5.43 -15.81 -1.65
C LEU A 12 -6.91 -16.19 -1.48
N GLY A 13 -7.47 -16.95 -2.42
CA GLY A 13 -8.88 -17.31 -2.36
C GLY A 13 -9.82 -16.15 -2.65
N TYR A 14 -9.35 -15.13 -3.35
CA TYR A 14 -10.14 -13.95 -3.65
C TYR A 14 -11.28 -14.31 -4.61
N PRO A 15 -12.53 -13.85 -4.32
CA PRO A 15 -13.68 -14.13 -5.18
C PRO A 15 -13.56 -13.35 -6.49
N GLY A 16 -13.28 -14.04 -7.56
CA GLY A 16 -13.08 -13.45 -8.87
C GLY A 16 -11.91 -14.08 -9.59
N SER A 17 -11.73 -13.74 -10.82
CA SER A 17 -10.64 -14.24 -11.63
C SER A 17 -9.94 -13.11 -12.36
N VAL A 18 -8.64 -13.25 -12.54
CA VAL A 18 -7.85 -12.30 -13.31
C VAL A 18 -8.21 -12.46 -14.79
N PRO A 19 -8.60 -11.38 -15.49
CA PRO A 19 -8.86 -11.46 -16.92
C PRO A 19 -7.63 -11.96 -17.68
N ALA A 20 -7.86 -12.74 -18.73
CA ALA A 20 -6.78 -13.28 -19.53
C ALA A 20 -5.91 -12.14 -20.10
N GLY A 21 -4.60 -12.24 -19.93
CA GLY A 21 -3.66 -11.24 -20.40
C GLY A 21 -3.53 -10.00 -19.54
N ALA A 22 -4.30 -9.90 -18.45
CA ALA A 22 -4.18 -8.77 -17.54
C ALA A 22 -2.87 -8.84 -16.76
N ARG A 23 -2.25 -7.68 -16.57
CA ARG A 23 -1.02 -7.55 -15.77
C ARG A 23 -1.29 -6.95 -14.40
N THR A 24 -2.48 -6.41 -14.20
CA THR A 24 -2.87 -5.79 -12.94
C THR A 24 -4.20 -6.35 -12.47
N PHE A 25 -4.38 -6.38 -11.17
CA PHE A 25 -5.64 -6.81 -10.54
C PHE A 25 -5.81 -6.06 -9.22
N THR A 26 -7.00 -5.53 -8.98
CA THR A 26 -7.29 -4.81 -7.76
C THR A 26 -7.97 -5.73 -6.76
N LEU A 27 -7.38 -5.84 -5.56
CA LEU A 27 -7.92 -6.60 -4.45
C LEU A 27 -8.59 -5.63 -3.48
N VAL A 28 -9.83 -5.89 -3.11
CA VAL A 28 -10.53 -5.11 -2.09
C VAL A 28 -10.42 -5.84 -0.76
N VAL A 29 -9.75 -5.24 0.21
CA VAL A 29 -9.47 -5.83 1.51
C VAL A 29 -9.80 -4.81 2.59
N ASP A 30 -10.71 -5.15 3.50
CA ASP A 30 -11.10 -4.31 4.64
C ASP A 30 -11.47 -2.87 4.23
N GLY A 31 -12.19 -2.74 3.11
CA GLY A 31 -12.62 -1.43 2.62
C GLY A 31 -11.56 -0.63 1.87
N GLY A 32 -10.35 -1.17 1.71
CA GLY A 32 -9.28 -0.55 0.94
C GLY A 32 -8.95 -1.36 -0.30
N GLU A 33 -8.24 -0.74 -1.23
CA GLU A 33 -7.84 -1.37 -2.47
C GLU A 33 -6.33 -1.57 -2.52
N ILE A 34 -5.90 -2.81 -2.78
CA ILE A 34 -4.50 -3.14 -3.02
C ILE A 34 -4.39 -3.54 -4.48
N GLU A 35 -3.53 -2.87 -5.22
CA GLU A 35 -3.26 -3.22 -6.61
C GLU A 35 -2.11 -4.23 -6.68
N ALA A 36 -2.34 -5.33 -7.38
CA ALA A 36 -1.32 -6.32 -7.67
C ALA A 36 -0.93 -6.21 -9.14
N GLU A 37 0.35 -6.14 -9.43
CA GLU A 37 0.87 -6.02 -10.79
C GLU A 37 2.01 -7.02 -11.01
N GLU A 38 1.99 -7.67 -12.17
CA GLU A 38 3.11 -8.50 -12.60
C GLU A 38 4.02 -7.66 -13.51
N ARG A 39 5.27 -7.49 -13.09
CA ARG A 39 6.25 -6.67 -13.81
C ARG A 39 7.59 -7.38 -13.83
N ASP A 40 8.08 -7.67 -15.04
CA ASP A 40 9.41 -8.24 -15.27
C ASP A 40 9.71 -9.47 -14.39
N GLY A 41 8.75 -10.39 -14.32
CA GLY A 41 8.90 -11.61 -13.52
C GLY A 41 8.76 -11.41 -12.03
N ARG A 42 8.32 -10.24 -11.59
CA ARG A 42 8.09 -9.92 -10.18
C ARG A 42 6.62 -9.56 -9.97
N LEU A 43 6.16 -9.76 -8.76
CA LEU A 43 4.82 -9.37 -8.34
C LEU A 43 4.96 -8.14 -7.44
N VAL A 44 4.27 -7.06 -7.81
CA VAL A 44 4.34 -5.79 -7.08
C VAL A 44 2.97 -5.49 -6.46
N LEU A 45 2.94 -5.26 -5.15
CA LEU A 45 1.74 -4.81 -4.45
C LEU A 45 1.87 -3.32 -4.17
N THR A 46 0.82 -2.56 -4.41
CA THR A 46 0.78 -1.12 -4.20
C THR A 46 -0.52 -0.72 -3.52
N LYS A 47 -0.45 0.16 -2.54
CA LYS A 47 -1.62 0.71 -1.90
C LYS A 47 -1.46 2.21 -1.65
N ALA A 48 -2.47 3.00 -2.03
CA ALA A 48 -2.54 4.40 -1.64
C ALA A 48 -2.90 4.50 -0.16
N LEU A 49 -2.16 5.32 0.58
CA LEU A 49 -2.31 5.42 2.04
C LEU A 49 -3.35 6.45 2.47
N CYS A 50 -3.85 7.25 1.54
CA CYS A 50 -4.96 8.16 1.78
C CYS A 50 -5.69 8.43 0.47
N SER A 51 -6.88 9.01 0.57
CA SER A 51 -7.67 9.34 -0.60
C SER A 51 -7.20 10.65 -1.24
N ALA A 52 -7.08 10.67 -2.56
CA ALA A 52 -6.79 11.88 -3.32
C ALA A 52 -7.96 12.88 -3.27
N GLU A 53 -9.15 12.43 -2.90
CA GLU A 53 -10.36 13.26 -2.85
C GLU A 53 -10.47 14.08 -1.56
N GLY A 54 -9.53 13.96 -0.64
CA GLY A 54 -9.55 14.63 0.64
C GLY A 54 -9.33 16.14 0.62
N GLY A 55 -9.16 16.74 -0.56
CA GLY A 55 -8.95 18.18 -0.69
C GLY A 55 -7.69 18.64 0.05
N GLU A 56 -7.73 19.86 0.60
CA GLU A 56 -6.59 20.40 1.35
C GLU A 56 -6.28 19.60 2.62
N GLU A 57 -7.27 18.89 3.13
CA GLU A 57 -7.11 18.07 4.32
C GLU A 57 -6.45 16.71 4.01
N GLY A 58 -6.45 16.30 2.74
CA GLY A 58 -5.98 14.99 2.34
C GLY A 58 -4.47 14.85 2.18
N SER A 59 -3.75 15.95 2.09
CA SER A 59 -2.31 15.90 1.83
C SER A 59 -1.52 15.86 3.14
N PRO A 60 -0.93 14.70 3.50
CA PRO A 60 -0.14 14.60 4.72
C PRO A 60 1.21 15.32 4.57
N ASP A 61 1.81 15.65 5.69
CA ASP A 61 3.15 16.22 5.73
C ASP A 61 4.18 15.11 5.40
N LEU A 62 4.80 15.22 4.24
CA LEU A 62 5.79 14.25 3.81
C LEU A 62 7.02 14.20 4.72
N ALA A 63 7.41 15.31 5.31
CA ALA A 63 8.57 15.34 6.22
C ALA A 63 8.30 14.49 7.46
N ALA A 64 7.07 14.57 8.00
CA ALA A 64 6.69 13.76 9.15
C ALA A 64 6.63 12.28 8.79
N LEU A 65 6.09 11.94 7.62
CA LEU A 65 6.06 10.56 7.15
C LEU A 65 7.47 10.01 6.88
N ALA A 66 8.35 10.85 6.34
CA ALA A 66 9.74 10.46 6.11
C ALA A 66 10.46 10.10 7.42
N GLY A 67 10.13 10.80 8.51
CA GLY A 67 10.67 10.47 9.83
C GLY A 67 10.29 9.05 10.27
N TYR A 68 9.05 8.65 10.07
CA TYR A 68 8.63 7.27 10.36
C TYR A 68 9.32 6.27 9.42
N ALA A 69 9.46 6.61 8.14
CA ALA A 69 10.08 5.74 7.16
C ALA A 69 11.54 5.44 7.55
N ALA A 70 12.28 6.45 7.98
CA ALA A 70 13.67 6.28 8.40
C ALA A 70 13.80 5.26 9.53
N GLY A 71 12.85 5.22 10.46
CA GLY A 71 12.86 4.26 11.55
C GLY A 71 12.51 2.83 11.14
N ARG A 72 11.78 2.66 10.04
CA ARG A 72 11.28 1.36 9.61
C ARG A 72 12.03 0.73 8.44
N MET A 73 12.82 1.52 7.70
CA MET A 73 13.55 1.05 6.51
C MET A 73 14.32 -0.25 6.69
N LEU A 74 14.88 -0.46 7.85
CA LEU A 74 15.69 -1.63 8.14
C LEU A 74 14.86 -2.84 8.55
N LYS A 75 13.58 -2.66 8.81
CA LYS A 75 12.70 -3.71 9.34
C LYS A 75 11.59 -4.11 8.39
N GLU A 76 11.32 -3.30 7.38
CA GLU A 76 10.26 -3.56 6.41
C GLU A 76 10.80 -3.69 5.00
N GLU A 77 10.20 -4.60 4.26
CA GLU A 77 10.45 -4.73 2.82
C GLU A 77 9.61 -3.76 2.01
N ALA A 78 8.47 -3.32 2.57
CA ALA A 78 7.61 -2.35 1.93
C ALA A 78 8.26 -0.97 1.92
N VAL A 79 8.09 -0.25 0.83
CA VAL A 79 8.71 1.06 0.60
C VAL A 79 7.64 2.14 0.52
N LEU A 80 7.84 3.20 1.30
CA LEU A 80 7.02 4.40 1.20
C LEU A 80 7.48 5.22 0.01
N ALA A 81 6.55 5.60 -0.86
CA ALA A 81 6.83 6.40 -2.04
C ALA A 81 5.73 7.43 -2.25
N TRP A 82 5.93 8.32 -3.19
CA TRP A 82 4.98 9.36 -3.53
C TRP A 82 4.44 9.13 -4.94
N ASP A 83 3.11 9.05 -5.07
CA ASP A 83 2.47 8.99 -6.38
C ASP A 83 2.24 10.42 -6.86
N ALA A 84 3.08 10.87 -7.79
CA ALA A 84 3.04 12.25 -8.30
C ALA A 84 1.77 12.55 -9.12
N VAL A 85 1.14 11.52 -9.67
CA VAL A 85 -0.09 11.69 -10.48
C VAL A 85 -1.29 11.92 -9.58
N ARG A 86 -1.45 11.09 -8.56
CA ARG A 86 -2.57 11.22 -7.60
C ARG A 86 -2.23 12.15 -6.43
N GLU A 87 -0.97 12.52 -6.27
CA GLU A 87 -0.48 13.36 -5.19
C GLU A 87 -0.77 12.78 -3.79
N VAL A 88 -0.56 11.48 -3.65
CA VAL A 88 -0.76 10.78 -2.38
C VAL A 88 0.44 9.89 -2.07
N PRO A 89 0.72 9.62 -0.77
CA PRO A 89 1.72 8.64 -0.42
C PRO A 89 1.21 7.24 -0.74
N ILE A 90 2.09 6.41 -1.23
CA ILE A 90 1.79 5.00 -1.51
C ILE A 90 2.79 4.12 -0.80
N LEU A 91 2.36 2.91 -0.50
CA LEU A 91 3.24 1.85 -0.02
C LEU A 91 3.32 0.81 -1.11
N TRP A 92 4.53 0.35 -1.43
CA TRP A 92 4.71 -0.70 -2.41
C TRP A 92 5.74 -1.72 -1.95
N GLN A 93 5.60 -2.93 -2.44
CA GLN A 93 6.53 -4.01 -2.14
C GLN A 93 6.54 -4.98 -3.32
N ASP A 94 7.73 -5.47 -3.67
CA ASP A 94 7.86 -6.48 -4.71
C ASP A 94 8.41 -7.78 -4.16
N VAL A 95 8.10 -8.86 -4.85
CA VAL A 95 8.60 -10.19 -4.52
C VAL A 95 8.81 -10.96 -5.82
N ALA A 96 9.75 -11.91 -5.79
CA ALA A 96 9.94 -12.79 -6.94
C ALA A 96 8.67 -13.62 -7.15
N ALA A 97 8.25 -13.75 -8.40
CA ALA A 97 7.01 -14.43 -8.79
C ALA A 97 7.05 -15.95 -8.64
N GLU A 98 8.12 -16.50 -8.09
CA GLU A 98 8.38 -17.94 -7.98
C GLU A 98 8.03 -18.54 -6.63
N GLY A 99 7.38 -17.77 -5.76
CA GLY A 99 7.04 -18.23 -4.43
C GLY A 99 5.98 -19.33 -4.41
N ASN A 100 5.99 -20.15 -3.37
CA ASN A 100 4.93 -21.12 -3.13
C ASN A 100 3.73 -20.46 -2.43
N ALA A 101 2.66 -21.24 -2.22
CA ALA A 101 1.43 -20.71 -1.62
C ALA A 101 1.65 -20.09 -0.24
N ALA A 102 2.44 -20.73 0.62
CA ALA A 102 2.72 -20.21 1.96
C ALA A 102 3.49 -18.90 1.91
N GLN A 103 4.46 -18.79 1.01
CA GLN A 103 5.24 -17.57 0.82
C GLN A 103 4.38 -16.43 0.30
N PHE A 104 3.48 -16.68 -0.66
CA PHE A 104 2.58 -15.66 -1.19
C PHE A 104 1.60 -15.17 -0.12
N ARG A 105 1.05 -16.06 0.69
CA ARG A 105 0.15 -15.68 1.78
C ARG A 105 0.87 -14.84 2.82
N ARG A 106 2.06 -15.26 3.21
CA ARG A 106 2.87 -14.49 4.17
C ARG A 106 3.23 -13.11 3.62
N PHE A 107 3.63 -13.05 2.37
CA PHE A 107 3.94 -11.80 1.69
C PHE A 107 2.76 -10.83 1.74
N PHE A 108 1.58 -11.32 1.41
CA PHE A 108 0.36 -10.51 1.42
C PHE A 108 0.00 -10.07 2.84
N GLU A 109 0.07 -10.97 3.81
CA GLU A 109 -0.24 -10.65 5.21
C GLU A 109 0.70 -9.59 5.78
N VAL A 110 1.99 -9.71 5.50
CA VAL A 110 2.99 -8.75 5.95
C VAL A 110 2.76 -7.40 5.29
N PHE A 111 2.47 -7.39 3.99
CA PHE A 111 2.17 -6.14 3.29
C PHE A 111 0.89 -5.48 3.83
N ALA A 112 -0.17 -6.25 4.04
CA ALA A 112 -1.42 -5.73 4.58
C ALA A 112 -1.22 -5.12 5.99
N ALA A 113 -0.44 -5.78 6.84
CA ALA A 113 -0.13 -5.26 8.16
C ALA A 113 0.68 -3.96 8.08
N SER A 114 1.62 -3.87 7.15
CA SER A 114 2.38 -2.64 6.90
C SER A 114 1.46 -1.52 6.43
N CYS A 115 0.51 -1.82 5.56
CA CYS A 115 -0.48 -0.84 5.10
C CYS A 115 -1.28 -0.27 6.26
N ASP A 116 -1.77 -1.13 7.15
CA ASP A 116 -2.55 -0.70 8.32
C ASP A 116 -1.74 0.22 9.22
N TRP A 117 -0.49 -0.14 9.46
CA TRP A 117 0.41 0.67 10.28
C TRP A 117 0.61 2.05 9.65
N TRP A 118 0.93 2.09 8.36
CA TRP A 118 1.17 3.34 7.65
C TRP A 118 -0.08 4.22 7.53
N GLU A 119 -1.25 3.60 7.32
CA GLU A 119 -2.51 4.35 7.29
C GLU A 119 -2.78 5.04 8.62
N ALA A 120 -2.49 4.37 9.73
CA ALA A 120 -2.61 4.96 11.04
C ALA A 120 -1.67 6.15 11.23
N ARG A 121 -0.43 6.05 10.72
CA ARG A 121 0.54 7.16 10.78
C ARG A 121 0.11 8.33 9.92
N VAL A 122 -0.43 8.06 8.72
CA VAL A 122 -0.94 9.12 7.85
C VAL A 122 -2.06 9.88 8.55
N ARG A 123 -2.99 9.18 9.18
CA ARG A 123 -4.07 9.82 9.93
C ARG A 123 -3.56 10.67 11.08
N GLU A 124 -2.57 10.18 11.83
CA GLU A 124 -1.94 10.97 12.90
C GLU A 124 -1.33 12.26 12.39
N VAL A 125 -0.63 12.18 11.27
CA VAL A 125 0.01 13.36 10.66
C VAL A 125 -1.05 14.35 10.17
N GLN A 126 -2.13 13.88 9.57
CA GLN A 126 -3.24 14.72 9.13
C GLN A 126 -3.95 15.39 10.32
N ASP A 127 -4.20 14.63 11.37
CA ASP A 127 -4.84 15.17 12.57
C ASP A 127 -3.98 16.22 13.26
N HIS A 128 -2.67 16.00 13.29
CA HIS A 128 -1.74 16.99 13.85
C HIS A 128 -1.74 18.30 13.08
N ARG A 129 -2.02 18.29 11.80
CA ARG A 129 -2.12 19.53 11.01
C ARG A 129 -3.36 20.35 11.36
N ARG A 130 -4.40 19.73 11.89
CA ARG A 130 -5.63 20.39 12.31
C ARG A 130 -5.51 20.99 13.71
N VAL A 131 -4.85 20.26 14.61
CA VAL A 131 -4.77 20.60 16.03
C VAL A 131 -4.03 21.93 16.28
N PRO A 132 -2.91 22.27 15.62
CA PRO A 132 -2.19 23.50 15.91
C PRO A 132 -3.02 24.79 15.77
N GLU A 133 -3.95 24.83 14.84
CA GLU A 133 -4.80 26.02 14.68
C GLU A 133 -5.74 26.21 15.85
N MET A 134 -6.21 25.14 16.46
CA MET A 134 -7.09 25.20 17.63
C MET A 134 -6.32 25.47 18.92
N MET A 135 -5.04 25.14 18.99
CA MET A 135 -4.22 25.27 20.17
C MET A 135 -3.53 26.64 20.27
N ILE A 136 -3.52 27.42 19.21
CA ILE A 136 -2.90 28.74 19.17
C ILE A 136 -3.82 29.82 19.75
N VAL A 137 -5.04 29.49 20.07
CA VAL A 137 -5.97 30.45 20.69
C VAL A 137 -5.53 30.64 22.14
N PRO A 138 -5.09 31.85 22.50
CA PRO A 138 -4.66 32.14 23.85
C PRO A 138 -5.79 32.12 24.86
#